data_878e4dd4976add4db1c5b732aad4bd2b
#
_entry.id   878e4dd4976add4db1c5b732aad4bd2b
#
_cell.length_a   1.000
_cell.length_b   1.000
_cell.length_c   1.000
_cell.angle_alpha   90.00
_cell.angle_beta   90.00
_cell.angle_gamma   90.00
#
_symmetry.space_group_name_H-M   'P 1'
#
loop_
_entity.id
_entity.type
_entity.pdbx_description
1 polymer ?
#
loop_
_entity_poly.entity_id
_entity_poly.type
_entity_poly.pdbx_seq_one_letter_code
_entity_poly.pdbx_strand_id
1 'polypeptide(L)'
;MTSTDGVELDSTQAIPQPTLRSIEPTDCEVLLIRHGRSADVVPGTDESFDPPLHVQGVEQALRLAERLRNKQIHAVYSSHLLRAFHTALPLAEPRGLSVQVHNDLEEVRLGDWSKGEFRRRAAVGDPEWVAWSRTGRWDGIPGAETDDMFRGRLAAVIDRLVDQHRGQCIAVVAHGGAIGAYLAHVFGIHRSLWLTVENTSISQVRIGPHGSMVVTANDCHHLYDPVLGHG
;
A
#
# COMPACT_ATOMS: atom_id res chain seq x y z
N MET A 1 8.95 36.76 -31.70
CA MET A 1 8.29 37.65 -30.74
C MET A 1 7.15 36.86 -30.13
N THR A 2 7.41 36.21 -29.03
CA THR A 2 6.40 35.46 -28.26
C THR A 2 5.97 36.32 -27.08
N SER A 3 4.73 36.84 -27.17
CA SER A 3 4.10 37.61 -26.10
C SER A 3 3.89 36.71 -24.92
N THR A 4 4.55 36.98 -23.81
CA THR A 4 4.22 36.43 -22.49
C THR A 4 3.12 37.33 -21.91
N ASP A 5 1.88 36.97 -22.12
CA ASP A 5 0.76 37.61 -21.38
C ASP A 5 0.91 37.24 -19.90
N GLY A 6 1.62 38.10 -19.18
CA GLY A 6 1.66 38.08 -17.73
C GLY A 6 0.29 38.50 -17.18
N VAL A 7 -0.37 37.62 -16.45
CA VAL A 7 -1.55 37.99 -15.67
C VAL A 7 -1.08 38.96 -14.57
N GLU A 8 -1.38 40.26 -14.74
CA GLU A 8 -1.20 41.26 -13.68
C GLU A 8 -2.24 40.98 -12.58
N LEU A 9 -1.76 40.53 -11.43
CA LEU A 9 -2.62 40.37 -10.24
C LEU A 9 -2.91 41.77 -9.63
N ASP A 10 -4.16 42.10 -9.48
CA ASP A 10 -4.60 43.29 -8.75
C ASP A 10 -4.12 43.18 -7.29
N SER A 11 -3.25 44.08 -6.87
CA SER A 11 -2.67 44.14 -5.52
C SER A 11 -3.68 44.29 -4.38
N THR A 12 -4.94 44.50 -4.69
CA THR A 12 -6.03 44.61 -3.70
C THR A 12 -6.84 43.32 -3.54
N GLN A 13 -6.64 42.32 -4.40
CA GLN A 13 -7.34 41.05 -4.29
C GLN A 13 -6.63 40.08 -3.33
N ALA A 14 -7.41 39.47 -2.44
CA ALA A 14 -6.91 38.42 -1.59
C ALA A 14 -6.47 37.21 -2.46
N ILE A 15 -5.21 36.87 -2.40
CA ILE A 15 -4.66 35.71 -3.11
C ILE A 15 -4.94 34.45 -2.25
N PRO A 16 -5.71 33.47 -2.74
CA PRO A 16 -5.93 32.24 -1.99
C PRO A 16 -4.62 31.50 -1.78
N GLN A 17 -4.54 30.76 -0.66
CA GLN A 17 -3.35 29.92 -0.41
C GLN A 17 -3.12 28.97 -1.59
N PRO A 18 -1.93 28.99 -2.22
CA PRO A 18 -1.66 28.11 -3.33
C PRO A 18 -1.62 26.66 -2.87
N THR A 19 -2.26 25.77 -3.59
CA THR A 19 -1.99 24.35 -3.48
C THR A 19 -0.67 24.07 -4.16
N LEU A 20 0.22 23.33 -3.49
CA LEU A 20 1.57 23.02 -4.04
C LEU A 20 1.51 22.30 -5.38
N ARG A 21 0.41 21.63 -5.69
CA ARG A 21 0.11 21.02 -6.98
C ARG A 21 -1.40 21.03 -7.22
N SER A 22 -1.81 21.47 -8.39
CA SER A 22 -3.17 21.26 -8.88
C SER A 22 -3.41 19.78 -9.08
N ILE A 23 -4.60 19.30 -8.67
CA ILE A 23 -5.04 17.94 -8.99
C ILE A 23 -5.49 17.97 -10.43
N GLU A 24 -4.81 17.23 -11.29
CA GLU A 24 -5.24 17.13 -12.67
C GLU A 24 -6.41 16.15 -12.79
N PRO A 25 -7.41 16.42 -13.65
CA PRO A 25 -8.53 15.51 -13.87
C PRO A 25 -8.10 14.10 -14.31
N THR A 26 -6.89 13.97 -14.85
CA THR A 26 -6.30 12.72 -15.32
C THR A 26 -5.45 11.99 -14.28
N ASP A 27 -5.25 12.58 -13.09
CA ASP A 27 -4.50 11.90 -12.03
C ASP A 27 -5.28 10.68 -11.54
N CYS A 28 -4.62 9.53 -11.50
CA CYS A 28 -5.15 8.35 -10.83
C CYS A 28 -4.88 8.47 -9.33
N GLU A 29 -5.91 8.26 -8.51
CA GLU A 29 -5.77 8.15 -7.07
C GLU A 29 -5.63 6.69 -6.67
N VAL A 30 -4.52 6.32 -6.07
CA VAL A 30 -4.23 4.95 -5.61
C VAL A 30 -4.29 4.91 -4.10
N LEU A 31 -5.19 4.10 -3.55
CA LEU A 31 -5.25 3.77 -2.13
C LEU A 31 -4.46 2.48 -1.91
N LEU A 32 -3.21 2.60 -1.47
CA LEU A 32 -2.38 1.46 -1.07
C LEU A 32 -2.78 1.04 0.34
N ILE A 33 -3.26 -0.18 0.49
CA ILE A 33 -3.84 -0.69 1.74
C ILE A 33 -3.09 -1.95 2.16
N ARG A 34 -2.56 -1.97 3.38
CA ARG A 34 -2.01 -3.21 3.93
C ARG A 34 -3.14 -4.14 4.36
N HIS A 35 -3.00 -5.44 4.12
CA HIS A 35 -3.94 -6.44 4.63
C HIS A 35 -4.16 -6.35 6.14
N GLY A 36 -5.29 -6.81 6.64
CA GLY A 36 -5.60 -6.97 8.07
C GLY A 36 -4.66 -7.96 8.77
N ARG A 37 -4.66 -7.98 10.10
CA ARG A 37 -3.86 -8.94 10.87
C ARG A 37 -4.09 -10.36 10.36
N SER A 38 -3.02 -11.04 9.96
CA SER A 38 -3.08 -12.46 9.60
C SER A 38 -3.05 -13.36 10.83
N ALA A 39 -3.56 -14.58 10.68
CA ALA A 39 -3.49 -15.60 11.72
C ALA A 39 -2.03 -15.86 12.14
N ASP A 40 -1.86 -16.31 13.37
CA ASP A 40 -0.59 -16.77 13.87
C ASP A 40 -0.16 -18.04 13.10
N VAL A 41 1.14 -18.25 12.95
CA VAL A 41 1.67 -19.34 12.15
C VAL A 41 2.60 -20.23 12.98
N VAL A 42 2.62 -21.52 12.66
CA VAL A 42 3.64 -22.44 13.14
C VAL A 42 4.72 -22.51 12.06
N PRO A 43 5.95 -22.03 12.32
CA PRO A 43 7.01 -22.03 11.31
C PRO A 43 7.28 -23.44 10.76
N GLY A 44 7.51 -23.52 9.44
CA GLY A 44 7.79 -24.78 8.75
C GLY A 44 6.56 -25.55 8.26
N THR A 45 5.34 -25.12 8.62
CA THR A 45 4.10 -25.70 8.07
C THR A 45 3.71 -25.04 6.75
N ASP A 46 2.93 -25.74 5.92
CA ASP A 46 2.44 -25.17 4.66
C ASP A 46 1.46 -24.00 4.88
N GLU A 47 0.67 -24.04 5.96
CA GLU A 47 -0.24 -22.97 6.36
C GLU A 47 0.50 -21.68 6.70
N SER A 48 1.77 -21.76 7.09
CA SER A 48 2.58 -20.59 7.40
C SER A 48 2.95 -19.73 6.18
N PHE A 49 2.81 -20.27 4.98
CA PHE A 49 3.09 -19.54 3.73
C PHE A 49 1.99 -18.51 3.44
N ASP A 50 0.73 -18.90 3.52
CA ASP A 50 -0.41 -18.04 3.23
C ASP A 50 -1.49 -18.12 4.32
N PRO A 51 -1.22 -17.61 5.54
CA PRO A 51 -2.20 -17.62 6.61
C PRO A 51 -3.38 -16.72 6.27
N PRO A 52 -4.63 -17.16 6.62
CA PRO A 52 -5.82 -16.32 6.50
C PRO A 52 -5.78 -15.13 7.47
N LEU A 53 -6.82 -14.31 7.45
CA LEU A 53 -6.99 -13.28 8.47
C LEU A 53 -7.25 -13.89 9.85
N HIS A 54 -6.64 -13.29 10.87
CA HIS A 54 -7.06 -13.47 12.26
C HIS A 54 -8.41 -12.79 12.48
N VAL A 55 -9.16 -13.18 13.54
CA VAL A 55 -10.45 -12.54 13.88
C VAL A 55 -10.34 -11.00 13.97
N GLN A 56 -9.28 -10.48 14.57
CA GLN A 56 -9.01 -9.05 14.60
C GLN A 56 -8.75 -8.47 13.21
N GLY A 57 -8.16 -9.24 12.30
CA GLY A 57 -7.92 -8.82 10.92
C GLY A 57 -9.21 -8.70 10.12
N VAL A 58 -10.19 -9.57 10.40
CA VAL A 58 -11.54 -9.46 9.83
C VAL A 58 -12.23 -8.19 10.32
N GLU A 59 -12.17 -7.90 11.62
CA GLU A 59 -12.71 -6.66 12.19
C GLU A 59 -12.04 -5.42 11.58
N GLN A 60 -10.71 -5.43 11.46
CA GLN A 60 -9.96 -4.34 10.82
C GLN A 60 -10.41 -4.10 9.38
N ALA A 61 -10.66 -5.17 8.61
CA ALA A 61 -11.15 -5.06 7.23
C ALA A 61 -12.56 -4.45 7.14
N LEU A 62 -13.44 -4.78 8.09
CA LEU A 62 -14.78 -4.18 8.17
C LEU A 62 -14.71 -2.69 8.54
N ARG A 63 -13.88 -2.30 9.52
CA ARG A 63 -13.66 -0.90 9.89
C ARG A 63 -13.07 -0.08 8.73
N LEU A 64 -12.14 -0.67 7.98
CA LEU A 64 -11.60 -0.08 6.76
C LEU A 64 -12.70 0.17 5.71
N ALA A 65 -13.57 -0.82 5.48
CA ALA A 65 -14.68 -0.69 4.53
C ALA A 65 -15.64 0.43 4.95
N GLU A 66 -15.96 0.53 6.23
CA GLU A 66 -16.79 1.61 6.78
C GLU A 66 -16.11 2.99 6.63
N ARG A 67 -14.81 3.09 6.93
CA ARG A 67 -14.00 4.31 6.72
C ARG A 67 -14.08 4.81 5.29
N LEU A 68 -14.11 3.91 4.33
CA LEU A 68 -14.10 4.23 2.90
C LEU A 68 -15.50 4.18 2.26
N ARG A 69 -16.58 3.96 3.01
CA ARG A 69 -17.94 3.76 2.46
C ARG A 69 -18.38 4.84 1.48
N ASN A 70 -18.07 6.10 1.79
CA ASN A 70 -18.43 7.27 0.98
C ASN A 70 -17.38 7.65 -0.06
N LYS A 71 -16.26 6.91 -0.12
CA LYS A 71 -15.22 7.12 -1.12
C LYS A 71 -15.62 6.42 -2.41
N GLN A 72 -15.68 7.15 -3.51
CA GLN A 72 -15.85 6.55 -4.81
C GLN A 72 -14.57 5.76 -5.16
N ILE A 73 -14.71 4.46 -5.28
CA ILE A 73 -13.65 3.53 -5.69
C ILE A 73 -14.16 2.83 -6.97
N HIS A 74 -13.35 2.88 -8.03
CA HIS A 74 -13.74 2.39 -9.34
C HIS A 74 -13.28 0.95 -9.59
N ALA A 75 -12.19 0.53 -8.93
CA ALA A 75 -11.70 -0.85 -8.98
C ALA A 75 -11.01 -1.22 -7.68
N VAL A 76 -11.05 -2.51 -7.33
CA VAL A 76 -10.37 -3.08 -6.16
C VAL A 76 -9.44 -4.18 -6.63
N TYR A 77 -8.17 -4.01 -6.34
CA TYR A 77 -7.10 -4.94 -6.65
C TYR A 77 -6.53 -5.56 -5.38
N SER A 78 -6.06 -6.78 -5.47
CA SER A 78 -5.46 -7.50 -4.35
C SER A 78 -4.30 -8.37 -4.81
N SER A 79 -3.32 -8.56 -3.94
CA SER A 79 -2.43 -9.72 -4.00
C SER A 79 -3.25 -11.01 -3.93
N HIS A 80 -2.72 -12.10 -4.48
CA HIS A 80 -3.36 -13.41 -4.44
C HIS A 80 -3.38 -14.05 -3.04
N LEU A 81 -2.58 -13.55 -2.10
CA LEU A 81 -2.50 -14.11 -0.76
C LEU A 81 -3.80 -13.88 0.02
N LEU A 82 -4.30 -14.92 0.69
CA LEU A 82 -5.62 -14.95 1.34
C LEU A 82 -5.87 -13.75 2.23
N ARG A 83 -4.90 -13.35 3.05
CA ARG A 83 -5.02 -12.21 3.96
C ARG A 83 -5.29 -10.88 3.24
N ALA A 84 -4.71 -10.69 2.05
CA ALA A 84 -4.95 -9.50 1.24
C ALA A 84 -6.29 -9.58 0.51
N PHE A 85 -6.59 -10.72 -0.09
CA PHE A 85 -7.84 -10.95 -0.78
C PHE A 85 -9.05 -10.79 0.16
N HIS A 86 -9.03 -11.42 1.35
CA HIS A 86 -10.11 -11.31 2.33
C HIS A 86 -10.24 -9.89 2.93
N THR A 87 -9.15 -9.11 2.97
CA THR A 87 -9.23 -7.70 3.36
C THR A 87 -9.91 -6.86 2.27
N ALA A 88 -9.75 -7.22 1.01
CA ALA A 88 -10.33 -6.51 -0.13
C ALA A 88 -11.83 -6.75 -0.31
N LEU A 89 -12.36 -7.92 0.09
CA LEU A 89 -13.76 -8.30 -0.11
C LEU A 89 -14.75 -7.27 0.47
N PRO A 90 -14.66 -6.83 1.74
CA PRO A 90 -15.59 -5.86 2.31
C PRO A 90 -15.55 -4.49 1.61
N LEU A 91 -14.46 -4.16 0.90
CA LEU A 91 -14.37 -2.94 0.08
C LEU A 91 -15.10 -3.11 -1.25
N ALA A 92 -15.03 -4.27 -1.87
CA ALA A 92 -15.55 -4.53 -3.20
C ALA A 92 -17.04 -4.85 -3.21
N GLU A 93 -17.48 -5.80 -2.38
CA GLU A 93 -18.83 -6.35 -2.38
C GLU A 93 -19.95 -5.29 -2.26
N PRO A 94 -19.90 -4.34 -1.29
CA PRO A 94 -20.96 -3.34 -1.15
C PRO A 94 -21.04 -2.35 -2.32
N ARG A 95 -20.00 -2.32 -3.17
CA ARG A 95 -19.90 -1.46 -4.36
C ARG A 95 -20.30 -2.19 -5.65
N GLY A 96 -20.63 -3.48 -5.56
CA GLY A 96 -20.88 -4.32 -6.73
C GLY A 96 -19.63 -4.56 -7.59
N LEU A 97 -18.44 -4.40 -6.99
CA LEU A 97 -17.17 -4.63 -7.65
C LEU A 97 -16.65 -6.04 -7.35
N SER A 98 -15.90 -6.62 -8.28
CA SER A 98 -15.09 -7.81 -8.05
C SER A 98 -13.67 -7.44 -7.63
N VAL A 99 -13.08 -8.23 -6.74
CA VAL A 99 -11.65 -8.11 -6.42
C VAL A 99 -10.83 -8.70 -7.56
N GLN A 100 -9.99 -7.87 -8.20
CA GLN A 100 -9.08 -8.29 -9.26
C GLN A 100 -7.75 -8.70 -8.65
N VAL A 101 -7.34 -9.96 -8.86
CA VAL A 101 -6.14 -10.53 -8.25
C VAL A 101 -4.94 -10.36 -9.16
N HIS A 102 -3.84 -9.83 -8.59
CA HIS A 102 -2.54 -9.70 -9.26
C HIS A 102 -1.43 -10.32 -8.42
N ASN A 103 -0.74 -11.33 -8.96
CA ASN A 103 0.37 -12.00 -8.27
C ASN A 103 1.52 -11.04 -7.99
N ASP A 104 1.75 -10.08 -8.87
CA ASP A 104 2.81 -9.07 -8.71
C ASP A 104 2.58 -8.07 -7.55
N LEU A 105 1.44 -8.11 -6.88
CA LEU A 105 1.16 -7.35 -5.66
C LEU A 105 1.54 -8.10 -4.37
N GLU A 106 2.10 -9.30 -4.46
CA GLU A 106 2.50 -10.09 -3.31
C GLU A 106 3.64 -9.44 -2.50
N GLU A 107 3.81 -9.91 -1.27
CA GLU A 107 4.93 -9.51 -0.41
C GLU A 107 6.27 -9.99 -1.01
N VAL A 108 7.38 -9.46 -0.51
CA VAL A 108 8.70 -9.91 -0.91
C VAL A 108 8.84 -11.43 -0.79
N ARG A 109 9.46 -12.05 -1.78
CA ARG A 109 9.77 -13.48 -1.76
C ARG A 109 11.00 -13.71 -0.90
N LEU A 110 10.82 -14.32 0.25
CA LEU A 110 11.81 -14.37 1.33
C LEU A 110 12.82 -15.55 1.20
N GLY A 111 12.78 -16.32 0.10
CA GLY A 111 13.71 -17.43 -0.08
C GLY A 111 13.76 -18.35 1.15
N ASP A 112 14.93 -18.54 1.73
CA ASP A 112 15.14 -19.43 2.88
C ASP A 112 14.44 -18.96 4.17
N TRP A 113 14.02 -17.70 4.24
CA TRP A 113 13.25 -17.18 5.37
C TRP A 113 11.73 -17.21 5.16
N SER A 114 11.26 -17.92 4.14
CA SER A 114 9.84 -18.19 3.90
C SER A 114 9.23 -19.14 4.93
N LYS A 115 7.96 -19.51 4.76
CA LYS A 115 7.23 -20.48 5.61
C LYS A 115 7.32 -20.17 7.10
N GLY A 116 7.17 -18.89 7.49
CA GLY A 116 7.17 -18.46 8.89
C GLY A 116 8.55 -18.26 9.52
N GLU A 117 9.64 -18.65 8.84
CA GLU A 117 11.01 -18.52 9.35
C GLU A 117 11.39 -17.05 9.62
N PHE A 118 10.99 -16.12 8.75
CA PHE A 118 11.17 -14.68 8.98
C PHE A 118 10.57 -14.22 10.31
N ARG A 119 9.34 -14.65 10.60
CA ARG A 119 8.65 -14.30 11.86
C ARG A 119 9.33 -14.95 13.07
N ARG A 120 9.76 -16.20 12.93
CA ARG A 120 10.49 -16.92 14.00
C ARG A 120 11.78 -16.19 14.34
N ARG A 121 12.60 -15.85 13.34
CA ARG A 121 13.87 -15.13 13.52
C ARG A 121 13.66 -13.77 14.18
N ALA A 122 12.66 -13.03 13.76
CA ALA A 122 12.28 -11.76 14.38
C ALA A 122 11.91 -11.94 15.86
N ALA A 123 11.07 -12.93 16.16
CA ALA A 123 10.55 -13.16 17.52
C ALA A 123 11.64 -13.56 18.53
N VAL A 124 12.66 -14.29 18.09
CA VAL A 124 13.77 -14.73 18.98
C VAL A 124 14.97 -13.77 18.97
N GLY A 125 14.91 -12.69 18.18
CA GLY A 125 16.05 -11.77 18.05
C GLY A 125 17.27 -12.43 17.42
N ASP A 126 17.05 -13.27 16.39
CA ASP A 126 18.11 -13.99 15.69
C ASP A 126 19.21 -13.03 15.19
N PRO A 127 20.52 -13.31 15.46
CA PRO A 127 21.60 -12.39 15.10
C PRO A 127 21.67 -12.05 13.60
N GLU A 128 21.38 -13.02 12.71
CA GLU A 128 21.36 -12.76 11.27
C GLU A 128 20.19 -11.85 10.89
N TRP A 129 19.01 -12.06 11.50
CA TRP A 129 17.85 -11.19 11.30
C TRP A 129 18.14 -9.76 11.81
N VAL A 130 18.75 -9.62 12.99
CA VAL A 130 19.13 -8.31 13.55
C VAL A 130 20.13 -7.59 12.62
N ALA A 131 21.15 -8.30 12.12
CA ALA A 131 22.11 -7.73 11.19
C ALA A 131 21.44 -7.29 9.88
N TRP A 132 20.62 -8.16 9.30
CA TRP A 132 19.87 -7.89 8.08
C TRP A 132 18.92 -6.70 8.25
N SER A 133 18.14 -6.62 9.33
CA SER A 133 17.16 -5.56 9.56
C SER A 133 17.77 -4.14 9.55
N ARG A 134 19.05 -4.02 9.91
CA ARG A 134 19.80 -2.76 9.91
C ARG A 134 20.17 -2.27 8.52
N THR A 135 20.18 -3.14 7.51
CA THR A 135 20.49 -2.75 6.13
C THR A 135 19.42 -1.83 5.55
N GLY A 136 18.16 -2.03 5.97
CA GLY A 136 17.00 -1.32 5.48
C GLY A 136 16.57 -1.75 4.07
N ARG A 137 17.13 -2.87 3.57
CA ARG A 137 16.87 -3.44 2.24
C ARG A 137 16.51 -4.91 2.35
N TRP A 138 15.88 -5.45 1.33
CA TRP A 138 15.51 -6.87 1.27
C TRP A 138 16.66 -7.78 0.79
N ASP A 139 17.75 -7.21 0.33
CA ASP A 139 18.93 -7.95 -0.07
C ASP A 139 19.57 -8.70 1.12
N GLY A 140 20.28 -9.79 0.82
CA GLY A 140 21.07 -10.51 1.82
C GLY A 140 20.37 -11.70 2.47
N ILE A 141 19.10 -11.93 2.20
CA ILE A 141 18.41 -13.17 2.56
C ILE A 141 18.68 -14.20 1.45
N PRO A 142 19.23 -15.39 1.76
CA PRO A 142 19.53 -16.38 0.74
C PRO A 142 18.29 -16.82 -0.05
N GLY A 143 18.39 -16.82 -1.37
CA GLY A 143 17.28 -17.19 -2.26
C GLY A 143 16.11 -16.20 -2.31
N ALA A 144 16.19 -15.07 -1.60
CA ALA A 144 15.15 -14.05 -1.63
C ALA A 144 15.20 -13.18 -2.90
N GLU A 145 14.08 -12.54 -3.17
CA GLU A 145 13.97 -11.47 -4.15
C GLU A 145 14.85 -10.29 -3.72
N THR A 146 15.64 -9.72 -4.62
CA THR A 146 16.43 -8.52 -4.30
C THR A 146 15.53 -7.29 -4.14
N ASP A 147 16.01 -6.28 -3.43
CA ASP A 147 15.28 -5.02 -3.23
C ASP A 147 14.89 -4.37 -4.56
N ASP A 148 15.79 -4.37 -5.54
CA ASP A 148 15.57 -3.78 -6.85
C ASP A 148 14.55 -4.59 -7.68
N MET A 149 14.59 -5.93 -7.64
CA MET A 149 13.59 -6.78 -8.29
C MET A 149 12.20 -6.57 -7.69
N PHE A 150 12.12 -6.51 -6.36
CA PHE A 150 10.88 -6.27 -5.64
C PHE A 150 10.25 -4.92 -5.99
N ARG A 151 11.03 -3.85 -5.93
CA ARG A 151 10.59 -2.49 -6.30
C ARG A 151 10.15 -2.42 -7.77
N GLY A 152 10.95 -2.99 -8.67
CA GLY A 152 10.65 -2.99 -10.10
C GLY A 152 9.35 -3.73 -10.42
N ARG A 153 9.09 -4.87 -9.77
CA ARG A 153 7.85 -5.63 -9.91
C ARG A 153 6.64 -4.83 -9.46
N LEU A 154 6.72 -4.20 -8.28
CA LEU A 154 5.64 -3.39 -7.73
C LEU A 154 5.37 -2.14 -8.57
N ALA A 155 6.41 -1.43 -8.99
CA ALA A 155 6.27 -0.27 -9.87
C ALA A 155 5.58 -0.67 -11.17
N ALA A 156 6.04 -1.73 -11.83
CA ALA A 156 5.48 -2.16 -13.11
C ALA A 156 4.00 -2.57 -13.02
N VAL A 157 3.55 -3.23 -11.94
CA VAL A 157 2.14 -3.57 -11.79
C VAL A 157 1.30 -2.31 -11.50
N ILE A 158 1.74 -1.45 -10.58
CA ILE A 158 0.97 -0.26 -10.20
C ILE A 158 0.90 0.73 -11.37
N ASP A 159 1.97 0.94 -12.13
CA ASP A 159 1.96 1.80 -13.30
C ASP A 159 0.95 1.33 -14.35
N ARG A 160 0.87 0.01 -14.61
CA ARG A 160 -0.16 -0.54 -15.51
C ARG A 160 -1.59 -0.27 -15.00
N LEU A 161 -1.82 -0.41 -13.68
CA LEU A 161 -3.13 -0.13 -13.09
C LEU A 161 -3.47 1.36 -13.19
N VAL A 162 -2.51 2.23 -12.95
CA VAL A 162 -2.68 3.69 -13.09
C VAL A 162 -3.04 4.06 -14.53
N ASP A 163 -2.37 3.47 -15.52
CA ASP A 163 -2.67 3.74 -16.94
C ASP A 163 -4.08 3.34 -17.35
N GLN A 164 -4.61 2.25 -16.76
CA GLN A 164 -5.97 1.79 -16.98
C GLN A 164 -7.05 2.65 -16.29
N HIS A 165 -6.64 3.43 -15.27
CA HIS A 165 -7.55 4.13 -14.37
C HIS A 165 -7.28 5.64 -14.28
N ARG A 166 -6.90 6.27 -15.41
CA ARG A 166 -6.71 7.72 -15.48
C ARG A 166 -7.98 8.46 -15.05
N GLY A 167 -7.83 9.43 -14.14
CA GLY A 167 -8.95 10.20 -13.58
C GLY A 167 -9.82 9.45 -12.57
N GLN A 168 -9.43 8.25 -12.16
CA GLN A 168 -10.19 7.39 -11.27
C GLN A 168 -9.47 7.16 -9.94
N CYS A 169 -10.21 6.61 -8.96
CA CYS A 169 -9.67 6.13 -7.70
C CYS A 169 -9.72 4.61 -7.66
N ILE A 170 -8.60 3.98 -7.34
CA ILE A 170 -8.49 2.52 -7.17
C ILE A 170 -7.98 2.16 -5.78
N ALA A 171 -8.43 1.03 -5.25
CA ALA A 171 -7.91 0.44 -4.03
C ALA A 171 -6.99 -0.75 -4.39
N VAL A 172 -5.79 -0.78 -3.81
CA VAL A 172 -4.80 -1.84 -4.00
C VAL A 172 -4.45 -2.42 -2.63
N VAL A 173 -4.96 -3.62 -2.35
CA VAL A 173 -4.72 -4.31 -1.08
C VAL A 173 -3.49 -5.22 -1.22
N ALA A 174 -2.45 -4.88 -0.48
CA ALA A 174 -1.15 -5.52 -0.55
C ALA A 174 -0.54 -5.74 0.85
N HIS A 175 0.78 -5.63 0.99
CA HIS A 175 1.54 -6.02 2.17
C HIS A 175 2.42 -4.87 2.66
N GLY A 176 2.91 -4.97 3.90
CA GLY A 176 3.69 -3.90 4.51
C GLY A 176 5.00 -3.61 3.78
N GLY A 177 5.74 -4.65 3.44
CA GLY A 177 6.98 -4.52 2.65
C GLY A 177 6.72 -4.00 1.25
N ALA A 178 5.65 -4.48 0.59
CA ALA A 178 5.27 -4.05 -0.75
C ALA A 178 4.93 -2.56 -0.81
N ILE A 179 4.14 -2.06 0.14
CA ILE A 179 3.78 -0.64 0.21
C ILE A 179 4.99 0.22 0.52
N GLY A 180 5.82 -0.20 1.50
CA GLY A 180 7.05 0.52 1.84
C GLY A 180 8.03 0.60 0.66
N ALA A 181 8.21 -0.50 -0.07
CA ALA A 181 9.08 -0.58 -1.24
C ALA A 181 8.57 0.27 -2.41
N TYR A 182 7.25 0.23 -2.69
CA TYR A 182 6.67 1.07 -3.73
C TYR A 182 6.77 2.57 -3.40
N LEU A 183 6.43 2.97 -2.17
CA LEU A 183 6.58 4.35 -1.75
C LEU A 183 8.04 4.80 -1.79
N ALA A 184 8.99 3.94 -1.41
CA ALA A 184 10.41 4.21 -1.55
C ALA A 184 10.83 4.42 -3.01
N HIS A 185 10.26 3.64 -3.95
CA HIS A 185 10.47 3.83 -5.39
C HIS A 185 9.96 5.20 -5.85
N VAL A 186 8.73 5.57 -5.51
CA VAL A 186 8.11 6.86 -5.88
C VAL A 186 8.90 8.07 -5.39
N PHE A 187 9.50 7.97 -4.20
CA PHE A 187 10.24 9.09 -3.59
C PHE A 187 11.76 9.06 -3.82
N GLY A 188 12.29 8.06 -4.53
CA GLY A 188 13.73 7.89 -4.69
C GLY A 188 14.45 7.58 -3.36
N ILE A 189 13.77 6.98 -2.39
CA ILE A 189 14.37 6.55 -1.12
C ILE A 189 15.14 5.24 -1.36
N HIS A 190 16.42 5.19 -0.96
CA HIS A 190 17.26 4.01 -1.21
C HIS A 190 16.98 2.81 -0.28
N ARG A 191 16.17 2.99 0.77
CA ARG A 191 15.82 1.96 1.75
C ARG A 191 14.37 1.57 1.60
N SER A 192 14.06 0.30 1.40
CA SER A 192 12.67 -0.19 1.37
C SER A 192 12.06 -0.38 2.76
N LEU A 193 12.90 -0.68 3.76
CA LEU A 193 12.49 -0.82 5.17
C LEU A 193 12.64 0.54 5.90
N TRP A 194 11.91 1.54 5.47
CA TRP A 194 11.94 2.90 6.03
C TRP A 194 10.64 3.32 6.72
N LEU A 195 9.56 2.62 6.41
CA LEU A 195 8.22 2.89 6.92
C LEU A 195 7.63 1.64 7.55
N THR A 196 7.19 1.74 8.80
CA THR A 196 6.34 0.71 9.40
C THR A 196 4.91 0.93 8.90
N VAL A 197 4.39 -0.01 8.14
CA VAL A 197 3.05 0.05 7.57
C VAL A 197 2.12 -0.78 8.46
N GLU A 198 1.13 -0.17 9.09
CA GLU A 198 0.18 -0.84 9.99
C GLU A 198 -0.88 -1.65 9.23
N ASN A 199 -1.46 -2.68 9.89
CA ASN A 199 -2.54 -3.46 9.28
C ASN A 199 -3.73 -2.57 8.93
N THR A 200 -4.30 -2.77 7.75
CA THR A 200 -5.37 -1.98 7.13
C THR A 200 -5.10 -0.48 6.99
N SER A 201 -3.86 -0.02 7.25
CA SER A 201 -3.51 1.37 7.00
C SER A 201 -3.69 1.73 5.52
N ILE A 202 -4.00 3.00 5.28
CA ILE A 202 -4.21 3.57 3.96
C ILE A 202 -3.05 4.53 3.67
N SER A 203 -2.34 4.29 2.57
CA SER A 203 -1.41 5.27 1.99
C SER A 203 -1.98 5.73 0.65
N GLN A 204 -2.34 7.00 0.58
CA GLN A 204 -2.97 7.59 -0.60
C GLN A 204 -1.92 8.27 -1.47
N VAL A 205 -1.82 7.85 -2.72
CA VAL A 205 -0.90 8.42 -3.72
C VAL A 205 -1.72 8.91 -4.91
N ARG A 206 -1.38 10.08 -5.42
CA ARG A 206 -1.87 10.57 -6.71
C ARG A 206 -0.77 10.47 -7.74
N ILE A 207 -1.10 9.88 -8.88
CA ILE A 207 -0.14 9.58 -9.94
C ILE A 207 -0.69 10.13 -11.25
N GLY A 208 0.05 11.02 -11.85
CA GLY A 208 -0.33 11.67 -13.10
C GLY A 208 0.88 11.93 -14.01
N PRO A 209 0.66 12.57 -15.15
CA PRO A 209 1.71 12.78 -16.17
C PRO A 209 2.88 13.64 -15.67
N HIS A 210 2.67 14.42 -14.61
CA HIS A 210 3.69 15.30 -14.03
C HIS A 210 4.36 14.73 -12.77
N GLY A 211 4.17 13.43 -12.51
CA GLY A 211 4.78 12.69 -11.39
C GLY A 211 3.77 12.24 -10.34
N SER A 212 4.30 11.81 -9.21
CA SER A 212 3.52 11.25 -8.10
C SER A 212 3.54 12.15 -6.88
N MET A 213 2.45 12.14 -6.10
CA MET A 213 2.32 12.86 -4.84
C MET A 213 1.69 11.96 -3.79
N VAL A 214 2.30 11.84 -2.61
CA VAL A 214 1.63 11.21 -1.47
C VAL A 214 0.74 12.23 -0.78
N VAL A 215 -0.51 11.88 -0.61
CA VAL A 215 -1.51 12.69 0.10
C VAL A 215 -1.51 12.34 1.57
N THR A 216 -1.50 11.03 1.88
CA THR A 216 -1.35 10.51 3.24
C THR A 216 -0.50 9.24 3.20
N ALA A 217 0.18 8.93 4.29
CA ALA A 217 0.92 7.68 4.46
C ALA A 217 0.54 7.04 5.78
N ASN A 218 0.29 5.72 5.74
CA ASN A 218 0.02 4.89 6.92
C ASN A 218 -1.13 5.40 7.82
N ASP A 219 -2.21 5.93 7.22
CA ASP A 219 -3.41 6.35 7.96
C ASP A 219 -4.17 5.11 8.44
N CYS A 220 -4.21 4.92 9.75
CA CYS A 220 -4.93 3.85 10.44
C CYS A 220 -5.96 4.39 11.46
N HIS A 221 -6.40 5.65 11.31
CA HIS A 221 -7.31 6.32 12.26
C HIS A 221 -8.59 5.52 12.50
N HIS A 222 -9.13 4.85 11.48
CA HIS A 222 -10.32 4.00 11.59
C HIS A 222 -10.19 2.85 12.62
N LEU A 223 -8.98 2.46 12.99
CA LEU A 223 -8.76 1.43 14.03
C LEU A 223 -8.97 1.97 15.45
N TYR A 224 -8.88 3.28 15.61
CA TYR A 224 -8.97 3.97 16.91
C TYR A 224 -10.21 4.84 17.03
N ASP A 225 -11.00 4.98 15.96
CA ASP A 225 -12.22 5.77 15.97
C ASP A 225 -13.34 4.99 16.70
N PRO A 226 -13.82 5.48 17.86
CA PRO A 226 -14.86 4.83 18.62
C PRO A 226 -16.21 4.80 17.89
N VAL A 227 -16.45 5.72 16.95
CA VAL A 227 -17.70 5.78 16.17
C VAL A 227 -17.78 4.63 15.14
N LEU A 228 -16.65 4.18 14.62
CA LEU A 228 -16.58 3.08 13.65
C LEU A 228 -16.59 1.69 14.31
N GLY A 229 -16.61 1.63 15.64
CA GLY A 229 -16.59 0.38 16.40
C GLY A 229 -17.96 -0.11 16.91
N HIS A 230 -19.04 0.58 16.57
CA HIS A 230 -20.40 0.28 17.06
C HIS A 230 -21.34 0.02 15.89
N GLY A 231 -21.09 -1.03 15.13
CA GLY A 231 -21.96 -1.55 14.10
C GLY A 231 -22.23 -3.03 14.32
#